data_0a7c86836fc0de97f63d9cd66f1f0537
#
_entry.id   0a7c86836fc0de97f63d9cd66f1f0537
#
_cell.length_a   1.000
_cell.length_b   1.000
_cell.length_c   1.000
_cell.angle_alpha   90.00
_cell.angle_beta   90.00
_cell.angle_gamma   90.00
#
_symmetry.space_group_name_H-M   'P 1'
#
loop_
_entity.id
_entity.type
_entity.pdbx_description
1 polymer ?
#
loop_
_entity_poly.entity_id
_entity_poly.type
_entity_poly.pdbx_seq_one_letter_code
_entity_poly.pdbx_strand_id
1 'polypeptide(L)'
;MSAPDLMTAELTITGRIRTASNATFLGTIGGVMVVYKPRAGESPLRDFPDGTLAGREISAHLVSEATGWRIVPPTVLRDGPFGPGMVQLWMDGDPEVDLAAFVRRDLPALRRMAVFDAVVNNADRKGGHIIPMPDGHAY
;
A
#
# COMPACT_ATOMS: atom_id res chain seq x y z
N MET A 1 19.91 11.06 3.29
CA MET A 1 19.76 9.63 3.63
C MET A 1 19.05 8.94 2.48
N SER A 2 19.66 7.92 1.90
CA SER A 2 19.02 7.17 0.82
C SER A 2 17.86 6.34 1.34
N ALA A 3 16.84 6.14 0.51
CA ALA A 3 15.74 5.23 0.83
C ALA A 3 16.29 3.81 1.02
N PRO A 4 15.73 3.02 1.97
CA PRO A 4 16.17 1.64 2.14
C PRO A 4 15.87 0.82 0.90
N ASP A 5 16.71 -0.16 0.64
CA ASP A 5 16.49 -1.12 -0.44
C ASP A 5 15.40 -2.12 -0.03
N LEU A 6 14.19 -1.90 -0.50
CA LEU A 6 13.06 -2.76 -0.20
C LEU A 6 13.18 -4.15 -0.85
N MET A 7 14.02 -4.29 -1.89
CA MET A 7 14.13 -5.53 -2.65
C MET A 7 15.02 -6.57 -1.98
N THR A 8 16.15 -6.16 -1.43
CA THR A 8 17.21 -7.10 -1.01
C THR A 8 17.61 -6.98 0.45
N ALA A 9 17.33 -5.84 1.10
CA ALA A 9 17.69 -5.66 2.50
C ALA A 9 16.90 -6.59 3.42
N GLU A 10 17.45 -6.88 4.58
CA GLU A 10 16.82 -7.79 5.54
C GLU A 10 15.48 -7.25 6.03
N LEU A 11 14.47 -8.12 5.98
CA LEU A 11 13.13 -7.84 6.49
C LEU A 11 12.95 -8.52 7.85
N THR A 12 12.70 -7.73 8.88
CA THR A 12 12.45 -8.22 10.24
C THR A 12 10.96 -8.04 10.56
N ILE A 13 10.28 -9.13 10.90
CA ILE A 13 8.86 -9.09 11.28
C ILE A 13 8.74 -8.58 12.71
N THR A 14 7.87 -7.61 12.94
CA THR A 14 7.62 -7.01 14.27
C THR A 14 6.20 -7.23 14.77
N GLY A 15 5.26 -7.61 13.90
CA GLY A 15 3.89 -7.84 14.30
C GLY A 15 3.02 -8.38 13.17
N ARG A 16 1.77 -8.65 13.49
CA ARG A 16 0.76 -9.10 12.52
C ARG A 16 -0.48 -8.24 12.62
N ILE A 17 -1.06 -7.87 11.49
CA ILE A 17 -2.34 -7.16 11.43
C ILE A 17 -3.46 -8.20 11.47
N ARG A 18 -4.17 -8.27 12.60
CA ARG A 18 -5.18 -9.33 12.83
C ARG A 18 -6.50 -9.07 12.13
N THR A 19 -6.80 -7.82 11.80
CA THR A 19 -8.07 -7.44 11.17
C THR A 19 -8.07 -7.64 9.65
N ALA A 20 -6.91 -7.91 9.06
CA ALA A 20 -6.81 -8.16 7.63
C ALA A 20 -7.31 -9.57 7.29
N SER A 21 -8.03 -9.70 6.17
CA SER A 21 -8.50 -10.99 5.66
C SER A 21 -7.36 -11.87 5.16
N ASN A 22 -6.30 -11.27 4.65
CA ASN A 22 -5.06 -11.94 4.24
C ASN A 22 -4.03 -11.86 5.37
N ALA A 23 -3.09 -12.80 5.42
CA ALA A 23 -1.97 -12.72 6.35
C ALA A 23 -1.15 -11.47 6.03
N THR A 24 -1.14 -10.52 6.95
CA THR A 24 -0.47 -9.23 6.79
C THR A 24 0.41 -8.99 8.00
N PHE A 25 1.68 -8.71 7.75
CA PHE A 25 2.66 -8.51 8.80
C PHE A 25 3.22 -7.09 8.75
N LEU A 26 3.51 -6.55 9.93
CA LEU A 26 4.35 -5.37 10.07
C LEU A 26 5.79 -5.80 10.23
N GLY A 27 6.70 -5.04 9.67
CA GLY A 27 8.12 -5.30 9.81
C GLY A 27 8.95 -4.06 9.60
N THR A 28 10.27 -4.25 9.59
CA THR A 28 11.23 -3.17 9.33
C THR A 28 12.27 -3.61 8.31
N ILE A 29 12.69 -2.68 7.48
CA ILE A 29 13.83 -2.80 6.59
C ILE A 29 14.69 -1.55 6.77
N GLY A 30 15.92 -1.71 7.24
CA GLY A 30 16.82 -0.58 7.46
C GLY A 30 16.27 0.48 8.41
N GLY A 31 15.51 0.08 9.44
CA GLY A 31 14.88 0.98 10.39
C GLY A 31 13.57 1.63 9.92
N VAL A 32 13.11 1.32 8.72
CA VAL A 32 11.88 1.87 8.15
C VAL A 32 10.76 0.83 8.23
N MET A 33 9.57 1.26 8.65
CA MET A 33 8.41 0.36 8.74
C MET A 33 7.88 -0.01 7.36
N VAL A 34 7.52 -1.28 7.22
CA VAL A 34 6.93 -1.83 6.02
C VAL A 34 5.77 -2.76 6.35
N VAL A 35 4.92 -3.01 5.36
CA VAL A 35 3.90 -4.05 5.38
C VAL A 35 4.37 -5.19 4.48
N TYR A 36 4.25 -6.41 4.96
CA TYR A 36 4.61 -7.63 4.23
C TYR A 36 3.37 -8.52 4.10
N LYS A 37 3.06 -8.91 2.87
CA LYS A 37 1.94 -9.82 2.57
C LYS A 37 2.45 -11.00 1.76
N PRO A 38 2.72 -12.16 2.40
CA PRO A 38 3.15 -13.34 1.67
C PRO A 38 2.04 -13.90 0.79
N ARG A 39 2.38 -14.43 -0.37
CA ARG A 39 1.40 -15.03 -1.29
C ARG A 39 0.67 -16.22 -0.65
N ALA A 40 1.36 -17.00 0.15
CA ALA A 40 0.77 -18.15 0.84
C ALA A 40 -0.36 -17.77 1.80
N GLY A 41 -0.41 -16.50 2.26
CA GLY A 41 -1.43 -16.00 3.16
C GLY A 41 -2.59 -15.29 2.45
N GLU A 42 -2.62 -15.28 1.11
CA GLU A 42 -3.70 -14.66 0.35
C GLU A 42 -4.98 -15.48 0.45
N SER A 43 -6.09 -14.80 0.79
CA SER A 43 -7.40 -15.43 0.73
C SER A 43 -7.86 -15.54 -0.72
N PRO A 44 -8.39 -16.70 -1.15
CA PRO A 44 -8.92 -16.82 -2.51
C PRO A 44 -10.03 -15.83 -2.77
N LEU A 45 -9.99 -15.17 -3.92
CA LEU A 45 -11.07 -14.31 -4.43
C LEU A 45 -11.75 -15.00 -5.61
N ARG A 46 -13.08 -14.89 -5.64
CA ARG A 46 -13.91 -15.58 -6.63
C ARG A 46 -13.52 -15.25 -8.08
N ASP A 47 -13.17 -13.99 -8.33
CA ASP A 47 -12.93 -13.47 -9.68
C ASP A 47 -11.45 -13.46 -10.07
N PHE A 48 -10.55 -13.93 -9.19
CA PHE A 48 -9.11 -13.86 -9.42
C PHE A 48 -8.46 -15.22 -9.19
N PRO A 49 -7.45 -15.57 -10.00
CA PRO A 49 -6.64 -16.76 -9.74
C PRO A 49 -5.94 -16.67 -8.38
N ASP A 50 -5.80 -17.79 -7.70
CA ASP A 50 -5.08 -17.86 -6.43
C ASP A 50 -3.64 -17.40 -6.58
N GLY A 51 -3.13 -16.69 -5.56
CA GLY A 51 -1.73 -16.26 -5.52
C GLY A 51 -1.39 -15.05 -6.40
N THR A 52 -2.39 -14.34 -6.96
CA THR A 52 -2.15 -13.20 -7.87
C THR A 52 -2.37 -11.82 -7.22
N LEU A 53 -2.81 -11.75 -5.96
CA LEU A 53 -3.12 -10.47 -5.31
C LEU A 53 -1.89 -9.60 -5.12
N ALA A 54 -0.73 -10.20 -4.79
CA ALA A 54 0.52 -9.45 -4.68
C ALA A 54 0.91 -8.81 -6.02
N GLY A 55 0.73 -9.53 -7.13
CA GLY A 55 0.97 -9.00 -8.48
C GLY A 55 0.04 -7.86 -8.83
N ARG A 56 -1.22 -7.89 -8.37
CA ARG A 56 -2.16 -6.80 -8.57
C ARG A 56 -1.77 -5.55 -7.80
N GLU A 57 -1.29 -5.70 -6.57
CA GLU A 57 -0.83 -4.58 -5.75
C GLU A 57 0.42 -3.93 -6.35
N ILE A 58 1.38 -4.71 -6.85
CA ILE A 58 2.55 -4.14 -7.53
C ILE A 58 2.17 -3.47 -8.85
N SER A 59 1.19 -4.00 -9.58
CA SER A 59 0.70 -3.39 -10.81
C SER A 59 0.06 -2.03 -10.54
N ALA A 60 -0.72 -1.90 -9.48
CA ALA A 60 -1.28 -0.61 -9.06
C ALA A 60 -0.18 0.39 -8.72
N HIS A 61 0.88 -0.04 -8.02
CA HIS A 61 2.04 0.80 -7.74
C HIS A 61 2.72 1.27 -9.04
N LEU A 62 2.94 0.39 -10.01
CA LEU A 62 3.55 0.75 -11.29
C LEU A 62 2.72 1.76 -12.07
N VAL A 63 1.40 1.63 -12.07
CA VAL A 63 0.51 2.64 -12.68
C VAL A 63 0.63 3.97 -11.95
N SER A 64 0.63 3.97 -10.63
CA SER A 64 0.82 5.17 -9.82
C SER A 64 2.15 5.87 -10.14
N GLU A 65 3.25 5.13 -10.23
CA GLU A 65 4.56 5.67 -10.58
C GLU A 65 4.59 6.22 -12.01
N ALA A 66 3.96 5.53 -12.96
CA ALA A 66 3.91 5.97 -14.36
C ALA A 66 3.20 7.33 -14.51
N THR A 67 2.21 7.63 -13.67
CA THR A 67 1.54 8.93 -13.67
C THR A 67 2.31 10.02 -12.94
N GLY A 68 3.25 9.67 -12.10
CA GLY A 68 3.93 10.60 -11.19
C GLY A 68 3.03 11.10 -10.05
N TRP A 69 1.86 10.52 -9.86
CA TRP A 69 0.88 10.98 -8.88
C TRP A 69 1.14 10.48 -7.47
N ARG A 70 2.02 9.50 -7.28
CA ARG A 70 2.43 8.95 -5.97
C ARG A 70 1.25 8.54 -5.08
N ILE A 71 0.25 7.88 -5.65
CA ILE A 71 -0.96 7.45 -4.92
C ILE A 71 -0.67 6.19 -4.12
N VAL A 72 0.10 5.26 -4.68
CA VAL A 72 0.49 4.03 -4.02
C VAL A 72 1.90 4.17 -3.45
N PRO A 73 2.13 3.88 -2.17
CA PRO A 73 3.48 3.90 -1.61
C PRO A 73 4.42 2.92 -2.32
N PRO A 74 5.75 3.10 -2.24
CA PRO A 74 6.71 2.17 -2.82
C PRO A 74 6.40 0.72 -2.46
N THR A 75 6.30 -0.13 -3.47
CA THR A 75 5.85 -1.52 -3.36
C THR A 75 6.73 -2.40 -4.22
N VAL A 76 7.16 -3.53 -3.69
CA VAL A 76 8.00 -4.50 -4.40
C VAL A 76 7.50 -5.93 -4.18
N LEU A 77 7.81 -6.82 -5.13
CA LEU A 77 7.71 -8.27 -4.93
C LEU A 77 9.07 -8.80 -4.51
N ARG A 78 9.11 -9.61 -3.47
CA ARG A 78 10.35 -10.21 -2.97
C ARG A 78 10.07 -11.43 -2.09
N ASP A 79 11.12 -12.18 -1.81
CA ASP A 79 11.07 -13.20 -0.76
C ASP A 79 11.11 -12.56 0.62
N GLY A 80 10.46 -13.19 1.57
CA GLY A 80 10.47 -12.81 2.98
C GLY A 80 10.47 -14.04 3.87
N PRO A 81 10.35 -13.85 5.21
CA PRO A 81 10.39 -14.96 6.17
C PRO A 81 9.34 -16.04 5.94
N PHE A 82 8.21 -15.69 5.32
CA PHE A 82 7.11 -16.63 5.05
C PHE A 82 6.93 -16.88 3.54
N GLY A 83 7.98 -16.70 2.76
CA GLY A 83 7.99 -16.95 1.32
C GLY A 83 7.80 -15.71 0.48
N PRO A 84 7.66 -15.89 -0.85
CA PRO A 84 7.48 -14.78 -1.77
C PRO A 84 6.22 -13.98 -1.45
N GLY A 85 6.30 -12.67 -1.60
CA GLY A 85 5.16 -11.82 -1.35
C GLY A 85 5.41 -10.36 -1.73
N MET A 86 4.50 -9.50 -1.29
CA MET A 86 4.54 -8.07 -1.51
C MET A 86 5.06 -7.38 -0.25
N VAL A 87 5.96 -6.42 -0.45
CA VAL A 87 6.43 -5.51 0.62
C VAL A 87 6.14 -4.08 0.17
N GLN A 88 5.48 -3.32 1.04
CA GLN A 88 5.10 -1.95 0.79
C GLN A 88 5.57 -1.06 1.94
N LEU A 89 6.13 0.10 1.60
CA LEU A 89 6.52 1.08 2.59
C LEU A 89 5.30 1.53 3.40
N TRP A 90 5.42 1.54 4.73
CA TRP A 90 4.38 2.07 5.60
C TRP A 90 4.38 3.60 5.53
N MET A 91 3.22 4.19 5.29
CA MET A 91 3.05 5.63 5.28
C MET A 91 2.25 6.04 6.51
N ASP A 92 2.83 6.93 7.32
CA ASP A 92 2.11 7.53 8.44
C ASP A 92 1.35 8.76 7.93
N GLY A 93 0.02 8.72 8.05
CA GLY A 93 -0.80 9.88 7.79
C GLY A 93 -0.60 10.95 8.87
N ASP A 94 -1.04 12.17 8.55
CA ASP A 94 -1.00 13.27 9.51
C ASP A 94 -2.13 13.09 10.55
N PRO A 95 -1.81 12.82 11.83
CA PRO A 95 -2.82 12.61 12.86
C PRO A 95 -3.64 13.86 13.20
N GLU A 96 -3.15 15.04 12.82
CA GLU A 96 -3.85 16.32 13.04
C GLU A 96 -4.93 16.58 11.99
N VAL A 97 -4.99 15.80 10.91
CA VAL A 97 -5.97 15.98 9.84
C VAL A 97 -7.28 15.28 10.21
N ASP A 98 -8.37 16.06 10.20
CA ASP A 98 -9.72 15.49 10.24
C ASP A 98 -10.03 14.90 8.86
N LEU A 99 -10.07 13.57 8.77
CA LEU A 99 -10.27 12.87 7.51
C LEU A 99 -11.61 13.24 6.85
N ALA A 100 -12.67 13.39 7.62
CA ALA A 100 -13.98 13.75 7.07
C ALA A 100 -13.95 15.13 6.44
N ALA A 101 -13.28 16.10 7.07
CA ALA A 101 -13.10 17.42 6.50
C ALA A 101 -12.14 17.39 5.30
N PHE A 102 -11.08 16.60 5.37
CA PHE A 102 -10.09 16.47 4.30
C PHE A 102 -10.72 15.99 2.99
N VAL A 103 -11.54 14.94 3.03
CA VAL A 103 -12.15 14.37 1.81
C VAL A 103 -13.20 15.30 1.19
N ARG A 104 -13.71 16.28 1.93
CA ARG A 104 -14.62 17.29 1.40
C ARG A 104 -13.92 18.44 0.69
N ARG A 105 -12.60 18.56 0.88
CA ARG A 105 -11.81 19.57 0.19
C ARG A 105 -11.63 19.15 -1.26
N ASP A 106 -11.69 20.12 -2.15
CA ASP A 106 -11.44 19.90 -3.58
C ASP A 106 -9.94 19.94 -3.85
N LEU A 107 -9.23 18.90 -3.41
CA LEU A 107 -7.76 18.79 -3.54
C LEU A 107 -7.38 18.06 -4.81
N PRO A 108 -6.34 18.52 -5.52
CA PRO A 108 -5.83 17.83 -6.71
C PRO A 108 -5.47 16.35 -6.43
N ALA A 109 -4.91 16.06 -5.26
CA ALA A 109 -4.55 14.68 -4.88
C ALA A 109 -5.78 13.77 -4.83
N LEU A 110 -6.91 14.24 -4.32
CA LEU A 110 -8.15 13.45 -4.26
C LEU A 110 -8.77 13.24 -5.64
N ARG A 111 -8.71 14.25 -6.52
CA ARG A 111 -9.17 14.10 -7.90
C ARG A 111 -8.35 13.08 -8.66
N ARG A 112 -7.02 13.11 -8.50
CA ARG A 112 -6.11 12.14 -9.10
C ARG A 112 -6.39 10.73 -8.58
N MET A 113 -6.66 10.59 -7.29
CA MET A 113 -7.01 9.30 -6.68
C MET A 113 -8.29 8.73 -7.30
N ALA A 114 -9.31 9.55 -7.53
CA ALA A 114 -10.55 9.12 -8.17
C ALA A 114 -10.30 8.62 -9.60
N VAL A 115 -9.49 9.33 -10.38
CA VAL A 115 -9.10 8.90 -11.73
C VAL A 115 -8.29 7.61 -11.68
N PHE A 116 -7.32 7.53 -10.77
CA PHE A 116 -6.52 6.32 -10.56
C PHE A 116 -7.40 5.11 -10.24
N ASP A 117 -8.36 5.26 -9.33
CA ASP A 117 -9.27 4.17 -8.97
C ASP A 117 -10.09 3.69 -10.18
N ALA A 118 -10.50 4.61 -11.05
CA ALA A 118 -11.20 4.23 -12.29
C ALA A 118 -10.29 3.45 -13.23
N VAL A 119 -9.03 3.86 -13.38
CA VAL A 119 -8.06 3.22 -14.27
C VAL A 119 -7.72 1.80 -13.79
N VAL A 120 -7.50 1.61 -12.48
CA VAL A 120 -7.14 0.30 -11.92
C VAL A 120 -8.36 -0.53 -11.51
N ASN A 121 -9.57 -0.02 -11.79
CA ASN A 121 -10.84 -0.67 -11.47
C ASN A 121 -11.01 -0.94 -9.97
N ASN A 122 -10.64 0.02 -9.14
CA ASN A 122 -10.85 -0.05 -7.71
C ASN A 122 -12.19 0.60 -7.34
N ALA A 123 -13.19 -0.21 -7.04
CA ALA A 123 -14.53 0.24 -6.67
C ALA A 123 -14.75 0.31 -5.15
N ASP A 124 -13.74 -0.03 -4.35
CA ASP A 124 -13.87 -0.20 -2.90
C ASP A 124 -13.06 0.83 -2.11
N ARG A 125 -12.96 2.07 -2.61
CA ARG A 125 -12.27 3.15 -1.91
C ARG A 125 -13.12 3.64 -0.75
N LYS A 126 -12.64 3.42 0.47
CA LYS A 126 -13.28 3.92 1.70
C LYS A 126 -12.44 5.02 2.32
N GLY A 127 -13.06 5.88 3.16
CA GLY A 127 -12.33 6.92 3.86
C GLY A 127 -11.14 6.41 4.68
N GLY A 128 -11.29 5.26 5.33
CA GLY A 128 -10.19 4.62 6.08
C GLY A 128 -9.04 4.13 5.23
N HIS A 129 -9.19 4.06 3.90
CA HIS A 129 -8.12 3.69 2.97
C HIS A 129 -7.32 4.92 2.47
N ILE A 130 -7.72 6.13 2.85
CA ILE A 130 -7.06 7.36 2.44
C ILE A 130 -6.14 7.80 3.57
N ILE A 131 -4.87 8.01 3.24
CA ILE A 131 -3.83 8.44 4.19
C ILE A 131 -3.47 9.88 3.86
N PRO A 132 -4.05 10.88 4.58
CA PRO A 132 -3.78 12.29 4.31
C PRO A 132 -2.41 12.69 4.84
N MET A 133 -1.70 13.50 4.06
CA MET A 133 -0.38 14.01 4.39
C MET A 133 -0.45 15.52 4.68
N PRO A 134 0.54 16.07 5.43
CA PRO A 134 0.52 17.50 5.82
C PRO A 134 0.48 18.48 4.66
N ASP A 135 1.04 18.10 3.51
CA ASP A 135 1.14 18.96 2.32
C ASP A 135 -0.11 18.93 1.42
N GLY A 136 -1.17 18.25 1.85
CA GLY A 136 -2.39 18.07 1.05
C GLY A 136 -2.34 16.88 0.10
N HIS A 137 -1.23 16.14 0.08
CA HIS A 137 -1.14 14.86 -0.65
C HIS A 137 -1.90 13.76 0.09
N ALA A 138 -2.31 12.71 -0.62
CA ALA A 138 -2.93 11.52 -0.04
C ALA A 138 -2.43 10.26 -0.76
N TYR A 139 -2.29 9.19 0.03
CA TYR A 139 -1.98 7.84 -0.46
C TYR A 139 -3.21 6.95 -0.38
#